data_af4c4b940a43fc792d2d8707151f5871
#
_entry.id   af4c4b940a43fc792d2d8707151f5871
#
_cell.length_a   1.000
_cell.length_b   1.000
_cell.length_c   1.000
_cell.angle_alpha   90.00
_cell.angle_beta   90.00
_cell.angle_gamma   90.00
#
_symmetry.space_group_name_H-M   'P 1'
#
loop_
_entity.id
_entity.type
_entity.pdbx_description
1 polymer ?
#
loop_
_entity_poly.entity_id
_entity_poly.type
_entity_poly.pdbx_seq_one_letter_code
_entity_poly.pdbx_strand_id
1 'polypeptide(L)'
;ECYNTAAELADAGCNIIFADSFGHEDYMIQAAKEFPDIQFCHSTGTKAHTEGLDNYHNAFASIYEGRYLAGVAAGMKLNEMIDSGKITSDQAKMGYVGAYTYAEVISGYTSFFLGAKSVCPSVTMEVTFTGSWYDETAEKEGATKLINDGCVLISQHADSMGAPTACENAGVPDVSYNGSTQDACPNTYIISSRINWVPYYKYAIQAVMDGSTIETDWTGTLSTGSVELTDLNTSVAADGTQAKLDEVKGKLEDGSLHVFDTSTFTVKGAKLDSYKADVDTDPNYTPDTEVVSDGYFHESEYRSAPYFDVQIDGIELLDTAF
;
A
#
# COMPACT_ATOMS: atom_id res chain seq x y z
N GLU A 1 3.81 -20.40 -15.96
CA GLU A 1 5.04 -19.65 -16.24
C GLU A 1 5.87 -19.52 -14.95
N CYS A 2 5.33 -18.97 -13.86
CA CYS A 2 6.01 -18.80 -12.58
C CYS A 2 6.65 -20.11 -12.06
N TYR A 3 5.89 -21.22 -11.95
CA TYR A 3 6.41 -22.52 -11.52
C TYR A 3 7.59 -22.99 -12.39
N ASN A 4 7.47 -22.90 -13.72
CA ASN A 4 8.53 -23.35 -14.62
C ASN A 4 9.82 -22.56 -14.41
N THR A 5 9.71 -21.23 -14.24
CA THR A 5 10.88 -20.40 -13.96
C THR A 5 11.49 -20.73 -12.59
N ALA A 6 10.68 -20.97 -11.57
CA ALA A 6 11.16 -21.38 -10.25
C ALA A 6 11.91 -22.75 -10.33
N ALA A 7 11.37 -23.72 -11.06
CA ALA A 7 12.01 -25.01 -11.27
C ALA A 7 13.33 -24.90 -12.06
N GLU A 8 13.37 -24.06 -13.10
CA GLU A 8 14.59 -23.78 -13.86
C GLU A 8 15.70 -23.17 -12.99
N LEU A 9 15.33 -22.24 -12.09
CA LEU A 9 16.28 -21.65 -11.13
C LEU A 9 16.77 -22.68 -10.10
N ALA A 10 15.89 -23.56 -9.63
CA ALA A 10 16.25 -24.68 -8.76
C ALA A 10 17.25 -25.62 -9.43
N ASP A 11 16.99 -26.04 -10.67
CA ASP A 11 17.87 -26.89 -11.48
C ASP A 11 19.21 -26.20 -11.80
N ALA A 12 19.23 -24.88 -11.90
CA ALA A 12 20.43 -24.06 -12.04
C ALA A 12 21.30 -23.99 -10.78
N GLY A 13 20.81 -24.50 -9.63
CA GLY A 13 21.53 -24.55 -8.37
C GLY A 13 21.32 -23.33 -7.46
N CYS A 14 20.25 -22.59 -7.63
CA CYS A 14 19.88 -21.53 -6.69
C CYS A 14 19.49 -22.13 -5.33
N ASN A 15 19.97 -21.54 -4.24
CA ASN A 15 19.63 -21.97 -2.89
C ASN A 15 18.44 -21.17 -2.28
N ILE A 16 18.11 -20.04 -2.89
CA ILE A 16 16.97 -19.20 -2.53
C ILE A 16 16.37 -18.60 -3.80
N ILE A 17 15.06 -18.59 -3.88
CA ILE A 17 14.28 -18.09 -5.02
C ILE A 17 13.23 -17.10 -4.48
N PHE A 18 13.20 -15.91 -5.06
CA PHE A 18 12.25 -14.86 -4.73
C PHE A 18 11.20 -14.74 -5.84
N ALA A 19 9.96 -14.56 -5.46
CA ALA A 19 8.86 -14.19 -6.35
C ALA A 19 8.00 -13.11 -5.72
N ASP A 20 7.22 -12.46 -6.55
CA ASP A 20 6.33 -11.38 -6.22
C ASP A 20 4.98 -11.58 -6.91
N SER A 21 3.95 -10.87 -6.42
CA SER A 21 2.60 -10.82 -6.96
C SER A 21 1.66 -11.96 -6.53
N PHE A 22 0.41 -11.60 -6.21
CA PHE A 22 -0.64 -12.50 -5.72
C PHE A 22 -0.86 -13.74 -6.62
N GLY A 23 -0.80 -13.57 -7.92
CA GLY A 23 -0.99 -14.67 -8.89
C GLY A 23 0.11 -15.72 -8.91
N HIS A 24 1.23 -15.52 -8.21
CA HIS A 24 2.37 -16.43 -8.20
C HIS A 24 2.42 -17.35 -6.98
N GLU A 25 1.66 -17.08 -5.93
CA GLU A 25 1.76 -17.76 -4.63
C GLU A 25 1.62 -19.28 -4.75
N ASP A 26 0.55 -19.78 -5.35
CA ASP A 26 0.30 -21.23 -5.48
C ASP A 26 1.38 -21.96 -6.25
N TYR A 27 1.96 -21.31 -7.25
CA TYR A 27 3.05 -21.87 -8.05
C TYR A 27 4.38 -21.92 -7.29
N MET A 28 4.64 -20.94 -6.43
CA MET A 28 5.80 -20.94 -5.53
C MET A 28 5.66 -22.02 -4.44
N ILE A 29 4.47 -22.21 -3.88
CA ILE A 29 4.17 -23.29 -2.94
C ILE A 29 4.39 -24.66 -3.62
N GLN A 30 3.91 -24.82 -4.86
CA GLN A 30 4.14 -26.03 -5.62
C GLN A 30 5.64 -26.32 -5.80
N ALA A 31 6.42 -25.31 -6.16
CA ALA A 31 7.88 -25.45 -6.30
C ALA A 31 8.55 -25.76 -4.95
N ALA A 32 8.14 -25.14 -3.86
CA ALA A 32 8.68 -25.42 -2.54
C ALA A 32 8.45 -26.87 -2.09
N LYS A 33 7.29 -27.45 -2.41
CA LYS A 33 6.98 -28.87 -2.14
C LYS A 33 7.86 -29.83 -2.94
N GLU A 34 8.26 -29.45 -4.16
CA GLU A 34 9.06 -30.29 -5.04
C GLU A 34 10.58 -30.17 -4.76
N PHE A 35 11.04 -29.00 -4.33
CA PHE A 35 12.45 -28.71 -4.05
C PHE A 35 12.68 -28.38 -2.57
N PRO A 36 12.59 -29.37 -1.65
CA PRO A 36 12.58 -29.12 -0.19
C PRO A 36 13.90 -28.54 0.36
N ASP A 37 14.99 -28.66 -0.37
CA ASP A 37 16.31 -28.14 0.02
C ASP A 37 16.54 -26.67 -0.39
N ILE A 38 15.60 -26.06 -1.11
CA ILE A 38 15.69 -24.68 -1.61
C ILE A 38 14.68 -23.81 -0.87
N GLN A 39 15.08 -22.59 -0.51
CA GLN A 39 14.20 -21.61 0.14
C GLN A 39 13.42 -20.82 -0.91
N PHE A 40 12.11 -20.72 -0.72
CA PHE A 40 11.20 -19.97 -1.57
C PHE A 40 10.58 -18.81 -0.78
N CYS A 41 10.84 -17.60 -1.22
CA CYS A 41 10.36 -16.38 -0.59
C CYS A 41 9.38 -15.69 -1.54
N HIS A 42 8.16 -15.42 -1.08
CA HIS A 42 7.11 -14.83 -1.89
C HIS A 42 6.55 -13.56 -1.24
N SER A 43 6.63 -12.45 -1.97
CA SER A 43 6.01 -11.18 -1.55
C SER A 43 4.54 -11.17 -1.90
N THR A 44 3.71 -10.54 -1.04
CA THR A 44 2.26 -10.47 -1.12
C THR A 44 1.49 -11.76 -0.79
N GLY A 45 2.16 -12.86 -0.55
CA GLY A 45 1.54 -14.13 -0.21
C GLY A 45 0.87 -14.15 1.17
N THR A 46 -0.09 -15.05 1.35
CA THR A 46 -0.93 -15.15 2.56
C THR A 46 -0.94 -16.55 3.17
N LYS A 47 -0.30 -17.54 2.54
CA LYS A 47 -0.49 -18.96 2.85
C LYS A 47 0.67 -19.62 3.60
N ALA A 48 1.78 -18.92 3.85
CA ALA A 48 2.94 -19.56 4.48
C ALA A 48 2.63 -20.15 5.87
N HIS A 49 1.79 -19.48 6.67
CA HIS A 49 1.37 -19.97 7.97
C HIS A 49 0.55 -21.27 7.89
N THR A 50 -0.35 -21.37 6.91
CA THR A 50 -1.28 -22.51 6.77
C THR A 50 -0.66 -23.69 6.01
N GLU A 51 0.26 -23.44 5.08
CA GLU A 51 0.96 -24.49 4.34
C GLU A 51 1.97 -25.27 5.20
N GLY A 52 2.56 -24.62 6.20
CA GLY A 52 3.45 -25.24 7.16
C GLY A 52 4.71 -25.85 6.55
N LEU A 53 5.23 -25.27 5.47
CA LEU A 53 6.45 -25.69 4.80
C LEU A 53 7.67 -24.97 5.41
N ASP A 54 8.71 -25.70 5.77
CA ASP A 54 9.92 -25.12 6.37
C ASP A 54 10.75 -24.28 5.36
N ASN A 55 10.44 -24.38 4.07
CA ASN A 55 11.17 -23.73 3.00
C ASN A 55 10.30 -22.78 2.15
N TYR A 56 9.11 -22.40 2.65
CA TYR A 56 8.26 -21.42 2.01
C TYR A 56 7.92 -20.29 2.96
N HIS A 57 8.16 -19.05 2.54
CA HIS A 57 8.09 -17.86 3.38
C HIS A 57 7.33 -16.74 2.67
N ASN A 58 6.46 -16.04 3.39
CA ASN A 58 5.86 -14.81 2.93
C ASN A 58 6.60 -13.58 3.46
N ALA A 59 6.50 -12.48 2.75
CA ALA A 59 7.01 -11.19 3.19
C ALA A 59 6.19 -10.05 2.58
N PHE A 60 6.01 -8.99 3.35
CA PHE A 60 5.50 -7.72 2.86
C PHE A 60 6.02 -6.56 3.74
N ALA A 61 5.61 -5.35 3.43
CA ALA A 61 5.88 -4.20 4.29
C ALA A 61 4.58 -3.49 4.65
N SER A 62 4.55 -2.85 5.81
CA SER A 62 3.43 -2.02 6.30
C SER A 62 3.31 -0.74 5.47
N ILE A 63 3.09 -0.89 4.15
CA ILE A 63 3.07 0.24 3.20
C ILE A 63 1.98 1.26 3.53
N TYR A 64 0.95 0.88 4.26
CA TYR A 64 -0.07 1.79 4.77
C TYR A 64 0.52 2.93 5.62
N GLU A 65 1.65 2.74 6.32
CA GLU A 65 2.35 3.81 7.03
C GLU A 65 2.87 4.88 6.06
N GLY A 66 3.49 4.46 4.95
CA GLY A 66 3.95 5.35 3.88
C GLY A 66 2.80 6.00 3.14
N ARG A 67 1.70 5.25 2.91
CA ARG A 67 0.49 5.80 2.28
C ARG A 67 -0.17 6.86 3.16
N TYR A 68 -0.22 6.66 4.48
CA TYR A 68 -0.69 7.67 5.42
C TYR A 68 0.14 8.96 5.35
N LEU A 69 1.47 8.85 5.37
CA LEU A 69 2.37 9.99 5.21
C LEU A 69 2.16 10.71 3.87
N ALA A 70 2.06 9.96 2.78
CA ALA A 70 1.74 10.53 1.47
C ALA A 70 0.38 11.25 1.46
N GLY A 71 -0.60 10.70 2.19
CA GLY A 71 -1.89 11.34 2.44
C GLY A 71 -1.77 12.65 3.21
N VAL A 72 -0.91 12.72 4.23
CA VAL A 72 -0.62 13.97 4.94
C VAL A 72 -0.10 15.04 3.97
N ALA A 73 0.82 14.70 3.08
CA ALA A 73 1.31 15.63 2.05
C ALA A 73 0.18 16.11 1.11
N ALA A 74 -0.71 15.19 0.72
CA ALA A 74 -1.90 15.52 -0.07
C ALA A 74 -2.84 16.48 0.67
N GLY A 75 -3.13 16.22 1.95
CA GLY A 75 -3.99 17.07 2.78
C GLY A 75 -3.39 18.47 3.01
N MET A 76 -2.07 18.57 3.18
CA MET A 76 -1.36 19.86 3.23
C MET A 76 -1.55 20.64 1.93
N LYS A 77 -1.45 19.97 0.78
CA LYS A 77 -1.69 20.61 -0.53
C LYS A 77 -3.13 21.06 -0.71
N LEU A 78 -4.11 20.27 -0.28
CA LEU A 78 -5.50 20.66 -0.30
C LEU A 78 -5.76 21.91 0.55
N ASN A 79 -5.17 22.00 1.75
CA ASN A 79 -5.27 23.18 2.60
C ASN A 79 -4.66 24.42 1.94
N GLU A 80 -3.48 24.30 1.30
CA GLU A 80 -2.90 25.41 0.52
C GLU A 80 -3.84 25.88 -0.59
N MET A 81 -4.50 24.94 -1.29
CA MET A 81 -5.46 25.30 -2.34
C MET A 81 -6.71 25.99 -1.79
N ILE A 82 -7.18 25.60 -0.59
CA ILE A 82 -8.29 26.26 0.10
C ILE A 82 -7.86 27.66 0.56
N ASP A 83 -6.74 27.78 1.22
CA ASP A 83 -6.24 29.05 1.80
C ASP A 83 -5.93 30.08 0.71
N SER A 84 -5.47 29.63 -0.45
CA SER A 84 -5.25 30.51 -1.62
C SER A 84 -6.52 30.85 -2.40
N GLY A 85 -7.66 30.25 -2.04
CA GLY A 85 -8.93 30.43 -2.73
C GLY A 85 -9.02 29.74 -4.10
N LYS A 86 -8.11 28.81 -4.39
CA LYS A 86 -8.15 28.01 -5.62
C LYS A 86 -9.33 27.02 -5.60
N ILE A 87 -9.66 26.50 -4.43
CA ILE A 87 -10.85 25.68 -4.17
C ILE A 87 -11.52 26.12 -2.89
N THR A 88 -12.77 25.72 -2.67
CA THR A 88 -13.45 25.80 -1.38
C THR A 88 -13.30 24.50 -0.58
N SER A 89 -13.58 24.51 0.72
CA SER A 89 -13.42 23.33 1.56
C SER A 89 -14.32 22.15 1.13
N ASP A 90 -15.50 22.43 0.58
CA ASP A 90 -16.42 21.43 0.02
C ASP A 90 -15.96 20.87 -1.35
N GLN A 91 -14.98 21.49 -1.98
CA GLN A 91 -14.34 21.03 -3.22
C GLN A 91 -13.06 20.22 -2.94
N ALA A 92 -12.67 19.99 -1.70
CA ALA A 92 -11.49 19.21 -1.34
C ALA A 92 -11.76 17.71 -1.56
N LYS A 93 -11.84 17.31 -2.84
CA LYS A 93 -12.10 15.93 -3.27
C LYS A 93 -10.87 15.35 -3.95
N MET A 94 -10.37 14.23 -3.42
CA MET A 94 -9.28 13.45 -4.04
C MET A 94 -9.85 12.37 -4.95
N GLY A 95 -9.08 11.98 -5.95
CA GLY A 95 -9.32 10.81 -6.77
C GLY A 95 -8.24 9.75 -6.56
N TYR A 96 -8.61 8.48 -6.67
CA TYR A 96 -7.69 7.37 -6.50
C TYR A 96 -7.89 6.32 -7.60
N VAL A 97 -6.82 5.98 -8.32
CA VAL A 97 -6.83 4.95 -9.36
C VAL A 97 -6.24 3.68 -8.78
N GLY A 98 -7.08 2.69 -8.49
CA GLY A 98 -6.67 1.38 -7.99
C GLY A 98 -6.55 0.34 -9.10
N ALA A 99 -5.78 -0.72 -8.84
CA ALA A 99 -5.69 -1.87 -9.72
C ALA A 99 -6.87 -2.83 -9.50
N TYR A 100 -6.96 -3.41 -8.32
CA TYR A 100 -8.00 -4.36 -7.93
C TYR A 100 -8.61 -3.99 -6.58
N THR A 101 -9.83 -4.49 -6.32
CA THR A 101 -10.51 -4.33 -5.03
C THR A 101 -10.02 -5.39 -4.03
N TYR A 102 -8.70 -5.46 -3.85
CA TYR A 102 -8.04 -6.33 -2.88
C TYR A 102 -7.67 -5.57 -1.61
N ALA A 103 -7.50 -6.28 -0.50
CA ALA A 103 -7.16 -5.67 0.80
C ALA A 103 -5.93 -4.76 0.73
N GLU A 104 -4.89 -5.12 -0.02
CA GLU A 104 -3.70 -4.27 -0.22
C GLU A 104 -4.06 -2.88 -0.77
N VAL A 105 -4.92 -2.84 -1.79
CA VAL A 105 -5.35 -1.58 -2.42
C VAL A 105 -6.31 -0.82 -1.50
N ILE A 106 -7.22 -1.53 -0.82
CA ILE A 106 -8.18 -0.93 0.13
C ILE A 106 -7.45 -0.33 1.32
N SER A 107 -6.52 -1.07 1.93
CA SER A 107 -5.63 -0.57 2.98
C SER A 107 -4.84 0.66 2.50
N GLY A 108 -4.32 0.59 1.27
CA GLY A 108 -3.54 1.67 0.64
C GLY A 108 -4.34 2.96 0.48
N TYR A 109 -5.50 2.93 -0.17
CA TYR A 109 -6.28 4.16 -0.37
C TYR A 109 -6.92 4.65 0.93
N THR A 110 -7.30 3.75 1.84
CA THR A 110 -7.87 4.14 3.13
C THR A 110 -6.84 4.86 4.00
N SER A 111 -5.63 4.33 4.12
CA SER A 111 -4.56 4.99 4.87
C SER A 111 -4.17 6.34 4.26
N PHE A 112 -4.10 6.44 2.93
CA PHE A 112 -3.90 7.71 2.22
C PHE A 112 -4.99 8.73 2.55
N PHE A 113 -6.25 8.32 2.50
CA PHE A 113 -7.39 9.17 2.86
C PHE A 113 -7.32 9.63 4.33
N LEU A 114 -7.03 8.71 5.26
CA LEU A 114 -6.93 9.04 6.69
C LEU A 114 -5.78 10.03 6.96
N GLY A 115 -4.65 9.86 6.28
CA GLY A 115 -3.54 10.81 6.33
C GLY A 115 -3.95 12.21 5.86
N ALA A 116 -4.64 12.31 4.73
CA ALA A 116 -5.14 13.59 4.21
C ALA A 116 -6.18 14.21 5.17
N LYS A 117 -7.11 13.40 5.66
CA LYS A 117 -8.16 13.83 6.60
C LYS A 117 -7.61 14.33 7.93
N SER A 118 -6.47 13.80 8.39
CA SER A 118 -5.83 14.25 9.64
C SER A 118 -5.42 15.71 9.63
N VAL A 119 -5.17 16.29 8.46
CA VAL A 119 -4.77 17.70 8.26
C VAL A 119 -5.81 18.52 7.50
N CYS A 120 -6.62 17.90 6.64
CA CYS A 120 -7.72 18.52 5.88
C CYS A 120 -9.04 17.82 6.18
N PRO A 121 -9.75 18.15 7.28
CA PRO A 121 -10.93 17.41 7.74
C PRO A 121 -12.11 17.36 6.77
N SER A 122 -12.20 18.31 5.82
CA SER A 122 -13.27 18.38 4.82
C SER A 122 -13.05 17.45 3.62
N VAL A 123 -11.88 16.78 3.52
CA VAL A 123 -11.54 15.94 2.37
C VAL A 123 -12.52 14.79 2.18
N THR A 124 -12.86 14.53 0.93
CA THR A 124 -13.55 13.32 0.45
C THR A 124 -12.72 12.65 -0.63
N MET A 125 -13.03 11.40 -0.99
CA MET A 125 -12.29 10.70 -2.01
C MET A 125 -13.20 9.80 -2.86
N GLU A 126 -12.96 9.78 -4.16
CA GLU A 126 -13.54 8.83 -5.12
C GLU A 126 -12.47 7.85 -5.57
N VAL A 127 -12.83 6.57 -5.71
CA VAL A 127 -11.93 5.49 -6.14
C VAL A 127 -12.50 4.80 -7.36
N THR A 128 -11.69 4.59 -8.39
CA THR A 128 -12.01 3.76 -9.56
C THR A 128 -10.92 2.71 -9.76
N PHE A 129 -11.27 1.57 -10.34
CA PHE A 129 -10.35 0.44 -10.54
C PHE A 129 -10.15 0.13 -12.01
N THR A 130 -8.93 -0.28 -12.38
CA THR A 130 -8.58 -0.64 -13.77
C THR A 130 -8.75 -2.12 -14.07
N GLY A 131 -8.75 -2.99 -13.05
CA GLY A 131 -8.70 -4.44 -13.22
C GLY A 131 -7.34 -4.95 -13.70
N SER A 132 -6.28 -4.15 -13.55
CA SER A 132 -4.91 -4.51 -13.91
C SER A 132 -3.92 -3.79 -13.00
N TRP A 133 -2.79 -4.43 -12.66
CA TRP A 133 -1.69 -3.78 -11.95
C TRP A 133 -0.95 -2.78 -12.86
N TYR A 134 -0.91 -3.05 -14.15
CA TYR A 134 -0.24 -2.20 -15.13
C TYR A 134 -1.05 -2.10 -16.42
N ASP A 135 -1.77 -1.01 -16.60
CA ASP A 135 -2.45 -0.64 -17.85
C ASP A 135 -2.44 0.88 -17.99
N GLU A 136 -1.45 1.40 -18.70
CA GLU A 136 -1.24 2.84 -18.87
C GLU A 136 -2.45 3.55 -19.45
N THR A 137 -3.19 2.90 -20.36
CA THR A 137 -4.38 3.48 -20.98
C THR A 137 -5.52 3.55 -19.97
N ALA A 138 -5.85 2.46 -19.32
CA ALA A 138 -6.93 2.40 -18.33
C ALA A 138 -6.65 3.32 -17.13
N GLU A 139 -5.41 3.36 -16.64
CA GLU A 139 -5.00 4.25 -15.55
C GLU A 139 -5.13 5.72 -15.94
N LYS A 140 -4.71 6.09 -17.16
CA LYS A 140 -4.88 7.45 -17.70
C LYS A 140 -6.34 7.84 -17.86
N GLU A 141 -7.17 6.94 -18.38
CA GLU A 141 -8.61 7.15 -18.52
C GLU A 141 -9.29 7.31 -17.16
N GLY A 142 -8.95 6.45 -16.20
CA GLY A 142 -9.44 6.52 -14.81
C GLY A 142 -9.11 7.86 -14.15
N ALA A 143 -7.85 8.29 -14.20
CA ALA A 143 -7.42 9.58 -13.66
C ALA A 143 -8.12 10.75 -14.37
N THR A 144 -8.23 10.71 -15.68
CA THR A 144 -8.93 11.75 -16.46
C THR A 144 -10.41 11.83 -16.07
N LYS A 145 -11.08 10.69 -15.88
CA LYS A 145 -12.47 10.65 -15.40
C LYS A 145 -12.60 11.31 -14.03
N LEU A 146 -11.76 10.92 -13.06
CA LEU A 146 -11.77 11.50 -11.70
C LEU A 146 -11.55 13.02 -11.73
N ILE A 147 -10.63 13.52 -12.56
CA ILE A 147 -10.38 14.95 -12.73
C ILE A 147 -11.64 15.64 -13.29
N ASN A 148 -12.29 15.05 -14.29
CA ASN A 148 -13.53 15.60 -14.88
C ASN A 148 -14.71 15.55 -13.90
N ASP A 149 -14.73 14.61 -12.97
CA ASP A 149 -15.72 14.49 -11.89
C ASP A 149 -15.42 15.46 -10.72
N GLY A 150 -14.37 16.30 -10.87
CA GLY A 150 -14.04 17.38 -9.94
C GLY A 150 -13.06 17.00 -8.86
N CYS A 151 -12.33 15.88 -8.98
CA CYS A 151 -11.18 15.59 -8.12
C CYS A 151 -10.05 16.58 -8.39
N VAL A 152 -9.52 17.19 -7.33
CA VAL A 152 -8.53 18.28 -7.42
C VAL A 152 -7.10 17.81 -7.06
N LEU A 153 -6.95 16.56 -6.68
CA LEU A 153 -5.70 15.87 -6.42
C LEU A 153 -5.90 14.37 -6.70
N ILE A 154 -4.96 13.73 -7.35
CA ILE A 154 -5.03 12.31 -7.72
C ILE A 154 -3.94 11.52 -7.01
N SER A 155 -4.23 10.27 -6.65
CA SER A 155 -3.25 9.27 -6.28
C SER A 155 -3.58 7.93 -6.93
N GLN A 156 -2.72 6.95 -6.76
CA GLN A 156 -2.87 5.65 -7.41
C GLN A 156 -2.35 4.50 -6.53
N HIS A 157 -2.85 3.32 -6.86
CA HIS A 157 -2.31 2.03 -6.43
C HIS A 157 -2.36 1.07 -7.63
N ALA A 158 -1.73 1.52 -8.70
CA ALA A 158 -1.47 0.87 -9.98
C ALA A 158 -0.09 1.35 -10.45
N ASP A 159 0.54 0.66 -11.39
CA ASP A 159 2.00 0.70 -11.54
C ASP A 159 2.50 1.47 -12.76
N SER A 160 1.58 2.01 -13.61
CA SER A 160 1.99 2.70 -14.83
C SER A 160 2.12 4.21 -14.65
N MET A 161 2.62 4.87 -15.68
CA MET A 161 2.69 6.32 -15.80
C MET A 161 1.37 6.98 -16.27
N GLY A 162 0.29 6.20 -16.42
CA GLY A 162 -0.98 6.70 -16.98
C GLY A 162 -1.59 7.81 -16.13
N ALA A 163 -1.80 7.56 -14.82
CA ALA A 163 -2.39 8.54 -13.92
C ALA A 163 -1.49 9.77 -13.70
N PRO A 164 -0.18 9.65 -13.40
CA PRO A 164 0.72 10.81 -13.31
C PRO A 164 0.73 11.68 -14.58
N THR A 165 0.77 11.05 -15.77
CA THR A 165 0.74 11.77 -17.04
C THR A 165 -0.58 12.52 -17.27
N ALA A 166 -1.71 11.93 -16.86
CA ALA A 166 -3.00 12.63 -16.93
C ALA A 166 -3.01 13.87 -16.01
N CYS A 167 -2.45 13.74 -14.82
CA CYS A 167 -2.32 14.84 -13.86
C CYS A 167 -1.43 15.96 -14.39
N GLU A 168 -0.25 15.63 -14.95
CA GLU A 168 0.67 16.61 -15.52
C GLU A 168 0.02 17.38 -16.67
N ASN A 169 -0.69 16.68 -17.55
CA ASN A 169 -1.41 17.31 -18.67
C ASN A 169 -2.55 18.22 -18.22
N ALA A 170 -3.20 17.92 -17.11
CA ALA A 170 -4.33 18.68 -16.56
C ALA A 170 -3.89 19.77 -15.55
N GLY A 171 -2.64 19.76 -15.11
CA GLY A 171 -2.15 20.66 -14.06
C GLY A 171 -2.77 20.36 -12.69
N VAL A 172 -3.10 19.09 -12.40
CA VAL A 172 -3.68 18.61 -11.14
C VAL A 172 -2.59 17.96 -10.30
N PRO A 173 -2.43 18.31 -9.03
CA PRO A 173 -1.45 17.67 -8.14
C PRO A 173 -1.60 16.15 -8.10
N ASP A 174 -0.45 15.45 -8.08
CA ASP A 174 -0.35 14.00 -8.07
C ASP A 174 0.51 13.50 -6.90
N VAL A 175 0.04 12.44 -6.25
CA VAL A 175 0.81 11.64 -5.29
C VAL A 175 0.92 10.23 -5.86
N SER A 176 2.11 9.88 -6.31
CA SER A 176 2.37 8.61 -6.99
C SER A 176 2.55 7.44 -6.00
N TYR A 177 2.83 6.26 -6.53
CA TYR A 177 3.05 5.01 -5.78
C TYR A 177 4.29 4.27 -6.31
N ASN A 178 5.02 3.60 -5.40
CA ASN A 178 6.23 2.80 -5.63
C ASN A 178 7.47 3.54 -6.16
N GLY A 179 7.35 4.65 -6.84
CA GLY A 179 8.49 5.36 -7.39
C GLY A 179 8.22 6.85 -7.59
N SER A 180 9.29 7.62 -7.76
CA SER A 180 9.17 9.04 -8.12
C SER A 180 8.83 9.17 -9.60
N THR A 181 7.80 9.94 -9.90
CA THR A 181 7.44 10.34 -11.26
C THR A 181 7.85 11.78 -11.58
N GLN A 182 8.64 12.41 -10.70
CA GLN A 182 9.03 13.82 -10.79
C GLN A 182 9.72 14.20 -12.11
N ASP A 183 10.55 13.32 -12.65
CA ASP A 183 11.28 13.60 -13.89
C ASP A 183 10.34 13.77 -15.10
N ALA A 184 9.24 13.01 -15.12
CA ALA A 184 8.24 13.06 -16.19
C ALA A 184 7.08 14.03 -15.87
N CYS A 185 6.80 14.26 -14.59
CA CYS A 185 5.66 15.06 -14.11
C CYS A 185 6.12 16.13 -13.10
N PRO A 186 7.06 17.03 -13.50
CA PRO A 186 7.71 17.95 -12.56
C PRO A 186 6.78 19.01 -11.97
N ASN A 187 5.65 19.31 -12.64
CA ASN A 187 4.75 20.39 -12.24
C ASN A 187 3.58 19.93 -11.36
N THR A 188 3.37 18.62 -11.23
CA THR A 188 2.22 18.05 -10.50
C THR A 188 2.60 17.05 -9.44
N TYR A 189 3.68 16.29 -9.63
CA TYR A 189 4.16 15.32 -8.66
C TYR A 189 4.53 15.97 -7.33
N ILE A 190 4.00 15.44 -6.22
CA ILE A 190 4.29 15.89 -4.85
C ILE A 190 5.31 14.97 -4.19
N ILE A 191 4.96 13.70 -4.04
CA ILE A 191 5.72 12.66 -3.34
C ILE A 191 5.18 11.27 -3.71
N SER A 192 5.94 10.22 -3.39
CA SER A 192 5.48 8.83 -3.45
C SER A 192 5.90 8.06 -2.20
N SER A 193 5.09 7.10 -1.78
CA SER A 193 5.51 6.05 -0.86
C SER A 193 6.00 4.84 -1.65
N ARG A 194 6.97 4.11 -1.09
CA ARG A 194 7.51 2.90 -1.72
C ARG A 194 7.93 1.87 -0.70
N ILE A 195 7.97 0.61 -1.12
CA ILE A 195 8.59 -0.47 -0.37
C ILE A 195 10.07 -0.54 -0.75
N ASN A 196 10.93 -0.58 0.25
CA ASN A 196 12.35 -0.89 0.11
C ASN A 196 12.57 -2.35 0.50
N TRP A 197 12.77 -3.20 -0.47
CA TRP A 197 12.96 -4.65 -0.28
C TRP A 197 14.36 -5.04 0.20
N VAL A 198 15.31 -4.11 0.22
CA VAL A 198 16.71 -4.38 0.62
C VAL A 198 16.83 -4.98 2.03
N PRO A 199 16.09 -4.53 3.05
CA PRO A 199 16.15 -5.15 4.39
C PRO A 199 15.76 -6.63 4.35
N TYR A 200 14.68 -6.97 3.65
CA TYR A 200 14.22 -8.35 3.54
C TYR A 200 15.20 -9.24 2.76
N TYR A 201 15.66 -8.79 1.59
CA TYR A 201 16.63 -9.55 0.81
C TYR A 201 17.91 -9.82 1.58
N LYS A 202 18.45 -8.81 2.28
CA LYS A 202 19.64 -8.99 3.12
C LYS A 202 19.40 -10.03 4.22
N TYR A 203 18.25 -9.93 4.91
CA TYR A 203 17.88 -10.85 5.97
C TYR A 203 17.77 -12.29 5.45
N ALA A 204 16.99 -12.53 4.41
CA ALA A 204 16.72 -13.86 3.90
C ALA A 204 17.98 -14.52 3.29
N ILE A 205 18.76 -13.76 2.52
CA ILE A 205 20.02 -14.24 1.94
C ILE A 205 21.05 -14.57 3.04
N GLN A 206 21.17 -13.70 4.05
CA GLN A 206 22.07 -13.94 5.17
C GLN A 206 21.67 -15.20 5.97
N ALA A 207 20.36 -15.42 6.17
CA ALA A 207 19.87 -16.62 6.83
C ALA A 207 20.28 -17.90 6.09
N VAL A 208 20.15 -17.91 4.76
CA VAL A 208 20.61 -19.05 3.92
C VAL A 208 22.12 -19.24 4.02
N MET A 209 22.90 -18.16 3.98
CA MET A 209 24.38 -18.24 4.09
C MET A 209 24.84 -18.78 5.45
N ASP A 210 24.15 -18.44 6.50
CA ASP A 210 24.46 -18.85 7.87
C ASP A 210 23.83 -20.20 8.26
N GLY A 211 22.96 -20.76 7.42
CA GLY A 211 22.19 -21.97 7.72
C GLY A 211 21.15 -21.77 8.82
N SER A 212 20.70 -20.55 9.03
CA SER A 212 19.62 -20.20 9.96
C SER A 212 18.26 -20.22 9.28
N THR A 213 17.20 -20.31 10.09
CA THR A 213 15.83 -20.35 9.61
C THR A 213 15.37 -18.94 9.19
N ILE A 214 14.67 -18.85 8.04
CA ILE A 214 13.93 -17.64 7.64
C ILE A 214 12.57 -17.67 8.34
N GLU A 215 12.09 -16.52 8.81
CA GLU A 215 10.74 -16.39 9.38
C GLU A 215 9.68 -16.83 8.37
N THR A 216 8.64 -17.49 8.85
CA THR A 216 7.52 -17.96 8.02
C THR A 216 6.83 -16.80 7.33
N ASP A 217 6.68 -15.67 8.03
CA ASP A 217 6.07 -14.45 7.52
C ASP A 217 6.78 -13.23 8.10
N TRP A 218 7.36 -12.40 7.25
CA TRP A 218 8.19 -11.26 7.62
C TRP A 218 7.52 -9.94 7.25
N THR A 219 7.38 -9.04 8.22
CA THR A 219 6.79 -7.71 8.00
C THR A 219 7.83 -6.62 8.18
N GLY A 220 8.09 -5.84 7.11
CA GLY A 220 8.89 -4.63 7.18
C GLY A 220 8.05 -3.40 7.52
N THR A 221 8.66 -2.39 8.15
CA THR A 221 7.98 -1.15 8.59
C THR A 221 8.80 0.09 8.24
N LEU A 222 8.28 1.27 8.55
CA LEU A 222 9.06 2.52 8.56
C LEU A 222 10.33 2.39 9.42
N SER A 223 10.18 1.83 10.63
CA SER A 223 11.29 1.67 11.58
C SER A 223 12.38 0.71 11.10
N THR A 224 12.03 -0.28 10.27
CA THR A 224 13.00 -1.22 9.67
C THR A 224 13.63 -0.70 8.38
N GLY A 225 13.18 0.45 7.88
CA GLY A 225 13.60 1.01 6.60
C GLY A 225 13.01 0.29 5.38
N SER A 226 11.94 -0.48 5.58
CA SER A 226 11.25 -1.19 4.50
C SER A 226 10.13 -0.37 3.88
N VAL A 227 9.62 0.63 4.58
CA VAL A 227 8.70 1.64 4.07
C VAL A 227 9.42 2.97 3.99
N GLU A 228 9.37 3.61 2.85
CA GLU A 228 10.07 4.88 2.58
C GLU A 228 9.15 5.85 1.85
N LEU A 229 9.46 7.14 1.97
CA LEU A 229 9.00 8.17 1.06
C LEU A 229 10.12 8.51 0.07
N THR A 230 9.75 8.84 -1.16
CA THR A 230 10.66 9.46 -2.12
C THR A 230 10.93 10.92 -1.73
N ASP A 231 11.84 11.57 -2.40
CA ASP A 231 12.10 13.00 -2.20
C ASP A 231 10.84 13.82 -2.48
N LEU A 232 10.58 14.79 -1.59
CA LEU A 232 9.47 15.73 -1.73
C LEU A 232 9.77 16.74 -2.84
N ASN A 233 8.87 16.86 -3.80
CA ASN A 233 8.95 17.96 -4.79
C ASN A 233 8.49 19.27 -4.16
N THR A 234 9.42 20.02 -3.61
CA THR A 234 9.16 21.30 -2.93
C THR A 234 8.62 22.39 -3.85
N SER A 235 8.69 22.21 -5.18
CA SER A 235 8.11 23.16 -6.14
C SER A 235 6.58 23.02 -6.25
N VAL A 236 6.03 21.87 -5.85
CA VAL A 236 4.60 21.54 -5.93
C VAL A 236 3.97 21.37 -4.57
N ALA A 237 4.68 20.77 -3.63
CA ALA A 237 4.21 20.56 -2.26
C ALA A 237 3.90 21.88 -1.55
N ALA A 238 2.96 21.86 -0.61
CA ALA A 238 2.67 23.00 0.25
C ALA A 238 3.83 23.31 1.18
N ASP A 239 3.98 24.57 1.55
CA ASP A 239 4.97 24.99 2.54
C ASP A 239 4.79 24.25 3.86
N GLY A 240 5.90 23.86 4.49
CA GLY A 240 5.90 23.13 5.77
C GLY A 240 5.59 21.63 5.67
N THR A 241 5.35 21.09 4.48
CA THR A 241 5.02 19.66 4.29
C THR A 241 6.12 18.75 4.85
N GLN A 242 7.41 19.02 4.57
CA GLN A 242 8.50 18.17 5.09
C GLN A 242 8.49 18.10 6.62
N ALA A 243 8.38 19.25 7.30
CA ALA A 243 8.35 19.29 8.77
C ALA A 243 7.14 18.51 9.34
N LYS A 244 6.00 18.58 8.64
CA LYS A 244 4.81 17.82 9.04
C LYS A 244 4.98 16.31 8.82
N LEU A 245 5.61 15.90 7.72
CA LEU A 245 5.94 14.51 7.47
C LEU A 245 6.90 13.95 8.53
N ASP A 246 7.93 14.70 8.90
CA ASP A 246 8.89 14.30 9.93
C ASP A 246 8.22 14.15 11.31
N GLU A 247 7.32 15.07 11.67
CA GLU A 247 6.52 14.98 12.91
C GLU A 247 5.65 13.71 12.93
N VAL A 248 4.90 13.47 11.85
CA VAL A 248 3.96 12.33 11.77
C VAL A 248 4.72 11.01 11.70
N LYS A 249 5.82 10.97 10.94
CA LYS A 249 6.70 9.80 10.87
C LYS A 249 7.22 9.41 12.25
N GLY A 250 7.69 10.36 13.04
CA GLY A 250 8.14 10.10 14.40
C GLY A 250 7.05 9.48 15.29
N LYS A 251 5.80 9.92 15.13
CA LYS A 251 4.65 9.37 15.89
C LYS A 251 4.26 7.96 15.44
N LEU A 252 4.42 7.63 14.16
CA LEU A 252 4.22 6.26 13.66
C LEU A 252 5.33 5.33 14.20
N GLU A 253 6.58 5.79 14.18
CA GLU A 253 7.74 5.02 14.61
C GLU A 253 7.77 4.78 16.13
N ASP A 254 7.27 5.71 16.93
CA ASP A 254 7.20 5.57 18.40
C ASP A 254 5.89 4.93 18.89
N GLY A 255 4.96 4.62 17.98
CA GLY A 255 3.68 3.96 18.29
C GLY A 255 2.65 4.87 18.96
N SER A 256 2.86 6.19 19.01
CA SER A 256 1.89 7.15 19.55
C SER A 256 0.77 7.49 18.57
N LEU A 257 0.90 7.07 17.31
CA LEU A 257 -0.10 7.19 16.26
C LEU A 257 -0.28 5.84 15.56
N HIS A 258 -1.52 5.39 15.49
CA HIS A 258 -1.93 4.23 14.70
C HIS A 258 -2.73 4.69 13.49
N VAL A 259 -2.35 4.24 12.30
CA VAL A 259 -3.00 4.65 11.03
C VAL A 259 -4.50 4.35 11.04
N PHE A 260 -4.88 3.16 11.51
CA PHE A 260 -6.27 2.70 11.56
C PHE A 260 -6.87 2.82 12.97
N ASP A 261 -6.61 3.93 13.67
CA ASP A 261 -7.29 4.29 14.93
C ASP A 261 -8.80 4.41 14.66
N THR A 262 -9.59 3.55 15.32
CA THR A 262 -11.05 3.44 15.09
C THR A 262 -11.84 4.63 15.60
N SER A 263 -11.20 5.59 16.25
CA SER A 263 -11.80 6.89 16.60
C SER A 263 -11.75 7.91 15.46
N THR A 264 -10.94 7.68 14.43
CA THR A 264 -10.69 8.62 13.32
C THR A 264 -11.60 8.42 12.12
N PHE A 265 -12.28 7.29 12.03
CA PHE A 265 -13.19 6.95 10.93
C PHE A 265 -14.44 6.24 11.42
N THR A 266 -15.44 6.15 10.53
CA THR A 266 -16.67 5.38 10.76
C THR A 266 -16.94 4.45 9.58
N VAL A 267 -17.74 3.41 9.83
CA VAL A 267 -18.24 2.47 8.83
C VAL A 267 -19.76 2.50 8.89
N LYS A 268 -20.40 2.98 7.82
CA LYS A 268 -21.86 3.17 7.76
C LYS A 268 -22.41 4.01 8.94
N GLY A 269 -21.66 5.04 9.31
CA GLY A 269 -22.03 5.97 10.39
C GLY A 269 -21.73 5.47 11.81
N ALA A 270 -21.14 4.30 11.98
CA ALA A 270 -20.81 3.71 13.28
C ALA A 270 -19.29 3.52 13.46
N LYS A 271 -18.84 3.51 14.71
CA LYS A 271 -17.45 3.12 15.04
C LYS A 271 -17.24 1.65 14.73
N LEU A 272 -16.07 1.29 14.25
CA LEU A 272 -15.64 -0.09 14.08
C LEU A 272 -15.10 -0.63 15.41
N ASP A 273 -15.91 -1.40 16.14
CA ASP A 273 -15.53 -1.95 17.45
C ASP A 273 -14.98 -3.39 17.38
N SER A 274 -15.20 -4.09 16.27
CA SER A 274 -14.76 -5.47 16.06
C SER A 274 -14.65 -5.76 14.56
N TYR A 275 -13.62 -6.49 14.18
CA TYR A 275 -13.46 -7.02 12.84
C TYR A 275 -12.69 -8.33 12.90
N LYS A 276 -13.21 -9.35 12.23
CA LYS A 276 -12.55 -10.65 12.16
C LYS A 276 -11.93 -10.85 10.79
N ALA A 277 -10.64 -11.19 10.78
CA ALA A 277 -9.87 -11.52 9.59
C ALA A 277 -9.39 -12.97 9.63
N ASP A 278 -9.10 -13.51 8.46
CA ASP A 278 -8.44 -14.80 8.28
C ASP A 278 -6.93 -14.57 8.24
N VAL A 279 -6.30 -14.66 9.39
CA VAL A 279 -4.87 -14.32 9.57
C VAL A 279 -4.13 -15.28 10.51
N ASP A 280 -4.78 -16.36 10.94
CA ASP A 280 -4.16 -17.37 11.79
C ASP A 280 -3.47 -18.49 11.02
N THR A 281 -3.02 -19.51 11.73
CA THR A 281 -2.22 -20.61 11.20
C THR A 281 -3.01 -21.88 10.96
N ASP A 282 -4.33 -21.86 11.12
CA ASP A 282 -5.15 -23.04 10.91
C ASP A 282 -5.42 -23.26 9.40
N PRO A 283 -5.80 -24.47 8.97
CA PRO A 283 -6.02 -24.78 7.57
C PRO A 283 -7.38 -24.29 7.02
N ASN A 284 -8.21 -23.67 7.86
CA ASN A 284 -9.51 -23.16 7.45
C ASN A 284 -9.37 -21.69 7.08
N TYR A 285 -9.54 -21.34 5.85
CA TYR A 285 -9.51 -19.95 5.36
C TYR A 285 -10.81 -19.21 5.74
N THR A 286 -11.05 -19.04 7.04
CA THR A 286 -12.24 -18.38 7.58
C THR A 286 -11.88 -17.19 8.46
N PRO A 287 -12.53 -16.02 8.30
CA PRO A 287 -12.25 -14.85 9.13
C PRO A 287 -12.75 -15.07 10.56
N ASP A 288 -11.90 -15.52 11.45
CA ASP A 288 -12.22 -15.82 12.85
C ASP A 288 -11.33 -15.14 13.89
N THR A 289 -10.19 -14.56 13.46
CA THR A 289 -9.28 -13.82 14.31
C THR A 289 -9.71 -12.37 14.49
N GLU A 290 -9.94 -11.93 15.74
CA GLU A 290 -10.25 -10.54 16.05
C GLU A 290 -9.01 -9.65 15.84
N VAL A 291 -9.12 -8.64 14.98
CA VAL A 291 -8.01 -7.74 14.64
C VAL A 291 -8.24 -6.29 15.05
N VAL A 292 -9.33 -6.00 15.76
CA VAL A 292 -9.58 -4.69 16.36
C VAL A 292 -9.46 -4.80 17.86
N SER A 293 -8.42 -4.21 18.42
CA SER A 293 -8.22 -4.11 19.87
C SER A 293 -7.47 -2.82 20.20
N ASP A 294 -7.38 -2.44 21.46
CA ASP A 294 -6.64 -1.26 21.95
C ASP A 294 -6.98 0.06 21.21
N GLY A 295 -8.14 0.10 20.53
CA GLY A 295 -8.64 1.29 19.84
C GLY A 295 -8.22 1.41 18.37
N TYR A 296 -7.56 0.43 17.79
CA TYR A 296 -7.17 0.45 16.38
C TYR A 296 -7.28 -0.94 15.71
N PHE A 297 -7.26 -0.95 14.38
CA PHE A 297 -7.18 -2.16 13.57
C PHE A 297 -5.71 -2.52 13.34
N HIS A 298 -5.32 -3.73 13.75
CA HIS A 298 -3.95 -4.23 13.74
C HIS A 298 -3.53 -4.73 12.34
N GLU A 299 -3.41 -3.80 11.40
CA GLU A 299 -3.02 -4.12 10.02
C GLU A 299 -1.56 -4.61 9.96
N SER A 300 -1.33 -5.70 9.22
CA SER A 300 -0.02 -6.34 9.00
C SER A 300 0.72 -6.82 10.28
N GLU A 301 0.03 -6.92 11.41
CA GLU A 301 0.62 -7.40 12.67
C GLU A 301 0.47 -8.91 12.87
N TYR A 302 -0.59 -9.51 12.32
CA TYR A 302 -0.82 -10.96 12.39
C TYR A 302 -0.32 -11.69 11.14
N ARG A 303 -0.20 -10.99 10.03
CA ARG A 303 0.26 -11.47 8.73
C ARG A 303 0.88 -10.30 7.97
N SER A 304 1.96 -10.55 7.19
CA SER A 304 2.67 -9.48 6.47
C SER A 304 1.82 -8.86 5.35
N ALA A 305 1.11 -9.69 4.59
CA ALA A 305 0.20 -9.21 3.55
C ALA A 305 -1.01 -8.47 4.16
N PRO A 306 -1.42 -7.33 3.62
CA PRO A 306 -2.53 -6.55 4.11
C PRO A 306 -3.85 -7.33 4.17
N TYR A 307 -4.65 -7.07 5.20
CA TYR A 307 -5.98 -7.66 5.37
C TYR A 307 -7.06 -6.64 5.79
N PHE A 308 -6.74 -5.34 5.79
CA PHE A 308 -7.73 -4.29 5.95
C PHE A 308 -8.52 -4.13 4.64
N ASP A 309 -9.75 -4.63 4.62
CA ASP A 309 -10.66 -4.58 3.47
C ASP A 309 -11.99 -3.87 3.79
N VAL A 310 -11.97 -3.00 4.81
CA VAL A 310 -13.15 -2.29 5.29
C VAL A 310 -13.38 -1.02 4.48
N GLN A 311 -14.61 -0.87 3.96
CA GLN A 311 -15.02 0.38 3.33
C GLN A 311 -15.46 1.39 4.39
N ILE A 312 -14.73 2.47 4.54
CA ILE A 312 -15.00 3.54 5.51
C ILE A 312 -15.81 4.69 4.90
N ASP A 313 -16.46 5.47 5.76
CA ASP A 313 -17.19 6.65 5.34
C ASP A 313 -16.25 7.77 4.84
N GLY A 314 -16.67 8.50 3.81
CA GLY A 314 -15.89 9.57 3.18
C GLY A 314 -15.12 9.12 1.93
N ILE A 315 -15.12 7.82 1.63
CA ILE A 315 -14.59 7.24 0.40
C ILE A 315 -15.74 6.64 -0.41
N GLU A 316 -15.86 7.03 -1.66
CA GLU A 316 -16.84 6.50 -2.61
C GLU A 316 -16.16 5.62 -3.66
N LEU A 317 -16.62 4.39 -3.80
CA LEU A 317 -16.18 3.49 -4.87
C LEU A 317 -17.08 3.70 -6.08
N LEU A 318 -16.51 4.11 -7.22
CA LEU A 318 -17.25 4.31 -8.46
C LEU A 318 -17.50 2.98 -9.20
N ASP A 319 -16.64 2.01 -8.96
CA ASP A 319 -16.69 0.64 -9.51
C ASP A 319 -15.88 -0.31 -8.60
N THR A 320 -15.80 -1.58 -9.00
CA THR A 320 -14.97 -2.62 -8.34
C THR A 320 -14.35 -3.52 -9.40
N ALA A 321 -13.19 -4.11 -9.10
CA ALA A 321 -12.50 -5.08 -9.96
C ALA A 321 -11.92 -6.23 -9.10
N PHE A 322 -12.18 -7.50 -9.50
CA PHE A 322 -11.73 -8.71 -8.82
C PHE A 322 -11.06 -9.69 -9.77
#